data_ff076a4908b5a850a20e953d36feb110
#
_entry.id   ff076a4908b5a850a20e953d36feb110
#
_cell.length_a   1.000
_cell.length_b   1.000
_cell.length_c   1.000
_cell.angle_alpha   90.00
_cell.angle_beta   90.00
_cell.angle_gamma   90.00
#
_symmetry.space_group_name_H-M   'P 1'
#
loop_
_entity.id
_entity.type
_entity.pdbx_description
1 polymer ?
#
loop_
_entity_poly.entity_id
_entity_poly.type
_entity_poly.pdbx_seq_one_letter_code
_entity_poly.pdbx_strand_id
1 'polypeptide(L)'
;MGLVSDVDVEPIGLGARDSLRLEGGLCLFGHDIDTQTTPIQASLNWAIQKVRRTGGDRSGGFPGADVILAELANGASQKRVGLRPDGRAPMREGVQLFAGLDDEMPIGNITSGGFGPTVGGPITMGYVPIEYTAQGTAIFGELRGKRQPLTVMALPFVPSNFKR
;
A
#
# COMPACT_ATOMS: atom_id res chain seq x y z
N MET A 1 21.49 -26.38 17.08
CA MET A 1 20.17 -26.09 17.65
C MET A 1 19.87 -24.63 17.41
N GLY A 2 18.72 -24.32 16.86
CA GLY A 2 18.40 -22.97 16.40
C GLY A 2 17.69 -22.15 17.49
N LEU A 3 17.38 -20.89 17.17
CA LEU A 3 16.68 -19.92 18.02
C LEU A 3 15.37 -20.47 18.65
N VAL A 4 14.66 -21.36 17.97
CA VAL A 4 13.42 -22.00 18.46
C VAL A 4 13.60 -22.89 19.70
N SER A 5 14.81 -23.11 20.17
CA SER A 5 15.08 -23.82 21.43
C SER A 5 15.13 -22.87 22.63
N ASP A 6 15.13 -21.57 22.39
CA ASP A 6 15.10 -20.54 23.42
C ASP A 6 13.66 -20.33 23.92
N VAL A 7 13.48 -20.26 25.22
CA VAL A 7 12.15 -20.09 25.86
C VAL A 7 11.49 -18.74 25.55
N ASP A 8 12.31 -17.76 25.18
CA ASP A 8 11.84 -16.41 24.85
C ASP A 8 11.56 -16.23 23.35
N VAL A 9 11.72 -17.30 22.54
CA VAL A 9 11.52 -17.27 21.08
C VAL A 9 10.38 -18.16 20.66
N GLU A 10 9.32 -17.55 20.13
CA GLU A 10 8.18 -18.25 19.58
C GLU A 10 8.22 -18.22 18.03
N PRO A 11 7.94 -19.36 17.35
CA PRO A 11 7.82 -19.38 15.90
C PRO A 11 6.55 -18.67 15.44
N ILE A 12 6.69 -17.71 14.53
CA ILE A 12 5.57 -16.95 13.95
C ILE A 12 5.41 -17.32 12.49
N GLY A 13 4.19 -17.68 12.08
CA GLY A 13 3.86 -18.03 10.70
C GLY A 13 3.76 -16.82 9.77
N LEU A 14 3.84 -17.08 8.46
CA LEU A 14 3.73 -16.05 7.41
C LEU A 14 2.41 -15.26 7.48
N GLY A 15 1.32 -15.86 7.92
CA GLY A 15 0.04 -15.17 8.06
C GLY A 15 0.09 -14.03 9.09
N ALA A 16 0.80 -14.23 10.22
CA ALA A 16 1.00 -13.18 11.21
C ALA A 16 1.85 -12.03 10.62
N ARG A 17 2.96 -12.37 9.92
CA ARG A 17 3.77 -11.36 9.22
C ARG A 17 2.94 -10.55 8.23
N ASP A 18 2.09 -11.23 7.43
CA ASP A 18 1.29 -10.57 6.41
C ASP A 18 0.24 -9.63 7.03
N SER A 19 -0.47 -10.07 8.07
CA SER A 19 -1.41 -9.21 8.80
C SER A 19 -0.74 -7.99 9.41
N LEU A 20 0.38 -8.17 10.10
CA LEU A 20 1.09 -7.10 10.78
C LEU A 20 1.69 -6.07 9.80
N ARG A 21 2.31 -6.53 8.72
CA ARG A 21 2.86 -5.60 7.72
C ARG A 21 1.73 -4.81 7.03
N LEU A 22 0.57 -5.46 6.75
CA LEU A 22 -0.59 -4.81 6.15
C LEU A 22 -1.14 -3.71 7.07
N GLU A 23 -1.34 -3.98 8.37
CA GLU A 23 -1.71 -2.97 9.36
C GLU A 23 -0.70 -1.82 9.44
N GLY A 24 0.59 -2.13 9.36
CA GLY A 24 1.68 -1.17 9.31
C GLY A 24 1.82 -0.42 7.99
N GLY A 25 0.99 -0.73 6.99
CA GLY A 25 1.05 -0.11 5.66
C GLY A 25 2.35 -0.38 4.91
N LEU A 26 3.05 -1.48 5.23
CA LEU A 26 4.34 -1.84 4.65
C LEU A 26 4.14 -2.64 3.35
N CYS A 27 4.90 -2.24 2.31
CA CYS A 27 4.89 -2.92 1.03
C CYS A 27 5.47 -4.33 1.11
N LEU A 28 4.90 -5.24 0.34
CA LEU A 28 5.48 -6.54 0.04
C LEU A 28 5.93 -6.57 -1.42
N PHE A 29 7.22 -6.88 -1.64
CA PHE A 29 7.76 -7.03 -2.99
C PHE A 29 7.11 -8.23 -3.71
N GLY A 30 6.76 -8.02 -4.97
CA GLY A 30 6.01 -8.99 -5.77
C GLY A 30 4.49 -8.86 -5.67
N HIS A 31 3.98 -8.03 -4.74
CA HIS A 31 2.56 -7.71 -4.56
C HIS A 31 2.30 -6.20 -4.65
N ASP A 32 2.74 -5.45 -3.64
CA ASP A 32 2.52 -3.99 -3.59
C ASP A 32 3.54 -3.20 -4.39
N ILE A 33 4.73 -3.73 -4.59
CA ILE A 33 5.82 -3.13 -5.37
C ILE A 33 6.53 -4.19 -6.21
N ASP A 34 7.00 -3.77 -7.35
CA ASP A 34 7.78 -4.57 -8.29
C ASP A 34 8.84 -3.71 -8.99
N THR A 35 9.42 -4.23 -10.08
CA THR A 35 10.45 -3.51 -10.86
C THR A 35 9.88 -2.38 -11.74
N GLN A 36 8.57 -2.23 -11.84
CA GLN A 36 7.89 -1.18 -12.61
C GLN A 36 7.32 -0.07 -11.74
N THR A 37 7.22 -0.33 -10.42
CA THR A 37 6.64 0.60 -9.46
C THR A 37 7.69 1.56 -8.92
N THR A 38 7.47 2.86 -9.07
CA THR A 38 8.40 3.86 -8.52
C THR A 38 8.18 4.04 -7.00
N PRO A 39 9.22 4.47 -6.26
CA PRO A 39 9.08 4.82 -4.84
C PRO A 39 8.04 5.92 -4.58
N ILE A 40 7.79 6.80 -5.56
CA ILE A 40 6.82 7.90 -5.42
C ILE A 40 5.39 7.35 -5.49
N GLN A 41 5.11 6.50 -6.47
CA GLN A 41 3.83 5.78 -6.56
C GLN A 41 3.57 4.93 -5.32
N ALA A 42 4.58 4.23 -4.82
CA ALA A 42 4.49 3.38 -3.63
C ALA A 42 4.41 4.15 -2.29
N SER A 43 4.45 5.49 -2.30
CA SER A 43 4.50 6.31 -1.08
C SER A 43 5.75 6.06 -0.22
N LEU A 44 6.87 5.74 -0.87
CA LEU A 44 8.17 5.47 -0.26
C LEU A 44 9.19 6.60 -0.52
N ASN A 45 8.74 7.79 -0.84
CA ASN A 45 9.57 8.97 -1.13
C ASN A 45 10.52 9.35 0.03
N TRP A 46 10.20 8.94 1.25
CA TRP A 46 11.06 9.11 2.42
C TRP A 46 12.38 8.33 2.31
N ALA A 47 12.42 7.24 1.54
CA ALA A 47 13.63 6.44 1.32
C ALA A 47 14.67 7.15 0.43
N ILE A 48 14.25 8.16 -0.32
CA ILE A 48 15.15 8.94 -1.18
C ILE A 48 15.77 10.06 -0.33
N GLN A 49 17.05 9.92 -0.03
CA GLN A 49 17.79 10.92 0.76
C GLN A 49 17.74 12.30 0.10
N LYS A 50 17.63 13.36 0.92
CA LYS A 50 17.55 14.74 0.44
C LYS A 50 18.72 15.13 -0.49
N VAL A 51 19.92 14.64 -0.18
CA VAL A 51 21.14 14.87 -0.97
C VAL A 51 21.05 14.30 -2.39
N ARG A 52 20.14 13.34 -2.65
CA ARG A 52 19.89 12.71 -3.94
C ARG A 52 18.72 13.32 -4.72
N ARG A 53 17.93 14.17 -4.06
CA ARG A 53 16.81 14.88 -4.71
C ARG A 53 17.31 16.05 -5.54
N THR A 54 16.47 16.58 -6.41
CA THR A 54 16.77 17.78 -7.21
C THR A 54 17.26 18.92 -6.32
N GLY A 55 18.39 19.53 -6.68
CA GLY A 55 19.05 20.60 -5.91
C GLY A 55 19.93 20.11 -4.75
N GLY A 56 20.04 18.81 -4.51
CA GLY A 56 20.98 18.25 -3.55
C GLY A 56 22.38 18.09 -4.13
N ASP A 57 23.42 18.06 -3.28
CA ASP A 57 24.84 18.02 -3.69
C ASP A 57 25.21 16.81 -4.54
N ARG A 58 24.43 15.72 -4.47
CA ARG A 58 24.62 14.50 -5.26
C ARG A 58 23.32 14.11 -5.96
N SER A 59 22.62 15.10 -6.53
CA SER A 59 21.35 14.90 -7.21
C SER A 59 21.41 13.78 -8.25
N GLY A 60 20.43 12.87 -8.24
CA GLY A 60 20.39 11.72 -9.14
C GLY A 60 21.48 10.68 -8.85
N GLY A 61 21.99 10.03 -9.91
CA GLY A 61 23.07 9.05 -9.84
C GLY A 61 22.66 7.71 -9.22
N PHE A 62 21.40 7.35 -9.30
CA PHE A 62 20.83 6.05 -8.91
C PHE A 62 19.90 5.51 -10.00
N PRO A 63 19.65 4.21 -10.10
CA PRO A 63 18.78 3.64 -11.12
C PRO A 63 17.37 4.26 -11.10
N GLY A 64 16.86 4.66 -12.26
CA GLY A 64 15.55 5.28 -12.41
C GLY A 64 15.45 6.74 -11.91
N ALA A 65 16.59 7.41 -11.66
CA ALA A 65 16.62 8.76 -11.10
C ALA A 65 15.79 9.75 -11.90
N ASP A 66 15.84 9.70 -13.23
CA ASP A 66 15.14 10.66 -14.11
C ASP A 66 13.63 10.60 -13.91
N VAL A 67 13.06 9.40 -13.91
CA VAL A 67 11.62 9.17 -13.68
C VAL A 67 11.23 9.54 -12.24
N ILE A 68 11.99 9.06 -11.27
CA ILE A 68 11.70 9.24 -9.84
C ILE A 68 11.79 10.73 -9.44
N LEU A 69 12.80 11.46 -9.93
CA LEU A 69 12.94 12.89 -9.64
C LEU A 69 11.87 13.72 -10.35
N ALA A 70 11.46 13.33 -11.56
CA ALA A 70 10.34 13.95 -12.26
C ALA A 70 9.02 13.76 -11.51
N GLU A 71 8.72 12.54 -11.05
CA GLU A 71 7.53 12.26 -10.22
C GLU A 71 7.58 12.97 -8.86
N LEU A 72 8.76 13.09 -8.26
CA LEU A 72 8.93 13.82 -6.99
C LEU A 72 8.63 15.32 -7.15
N ALA A 73 8.95 15.90 -8.31
CA ALA A 73 8.71 17.31 -8.61
C ALA A 73 7.26 17.59 -9.08
N ASN A 74 6.70 16.72 -9.91
CA ASN A 74 5.44 16.96 -10.62
C ASN A 74 4.26 16.13 -10.06
N GLY A 75 4.54 15.17 -9.19
CA GLY A 75 3.60 14.14 -8.76
C GLY A 75 3.60 12.92 -9.68
N ALA A 76 3.23 11.77 -9.14
CA ALA A 76 2.99 10.54 -9.91
C ALA A 76 1.55 10.51 -10.42
N SER A 77 1.28 9.76 -11.49
CA SER A 77 -0.07 9.59 -12.05
C SER A 77 -0.99 8.76 -11.16
N GLN A 78 -0.41 7.87 -10.36
CA GLN A 78 -1.12 7.00 -9.42
C GLN A 78 -0.37 6.91 -8.09
N LYS A 79 -1.05 6.44 -7.06
CA LYS A 79 -0.43 6.28 -5.75
C LYS A 79 -1.04 5.11 -4.99
N ARG A 80 -0.19 4.44 -4.21
CA ARG A 80 -0.64 3.43 -3.26
C ARG A 80 -1.39 4.08 -2.10
N VAL A 81 -2.58 3.56 -1.80
CA VAL A 81 -3.44 4.00 -0.70
C VAL A 81 -3.86 2.83 0.18
N GLY A 82 -4.21 3.13 1.42
CA GLY A 82 -4.98 2.23 2.26
C GLY A 82 -6.45 2.32 1.90
N LEU A 83 -7.16 1.19 1.99
CA LEU A 83 -8.58 1.10 1.68
C LEU A 83 -9.27 0.27 2.76
N ARG A 84 -10.45 0.69 3.18
CA ARG A 84 -11.29 -0.05 4.11
C ARG A 84 -12.60 -0.44 3.45
N PRO A 85 -12.87 -1.73 3.23
CA PRO A 85 -14.17 -2.19 2.78
C PRO A 85 -15.25 -1.91 3.84
N ASP A 86 -16.43 -1.49 3.42
CA ASP A 86 -17.57 -1.30 4.33
C ASP A 86 -18.16 -2.64 4.80
N GLY A 87 -17.93 -3.70 4.02
CA GLY A 87 -18.37 -5.06 4.35
C GLY A 87 -17.38 -5.82 5.25
N ARG A 88 -17.77 -7.03 5.68
CA ARG A 88 -16.92 -7.92 6.48
C ARG A 88 -15.95 -8.78 5.65
N ALA A 89 -16.20 -8.91 4.36
CA ALA A 89 -15.38 -9.73 3.48
C ALA A 89 -14.10 -8.99 3.08
N PRO A 90 -12.91 -9.58 3.30
CA PRO A 90 -11.67 -8.97 2.86
C PRO A 90 -11.60 -9.00 1.32
N MET A 91 -11.18 -7.89 0.73
CA MET A 91 -10.83 -7.82 -0.68
C MET A 91 -9.33 -8.08 -0.82
N ARG A 92 -8.99 -9.08 -1.60
CA ARG A 92 -7.62 -9.56 -1.76
C ARG A 92 -6.98 -9.00 -3.02
N GLU A 93 -5.70 -9.29 -3.22
CA GLU A 93 -4.95 -9.00 -4.42
C GLU A 93 -5.73 -9.35 -5.70
N GLY A 94 -5.62 -8.50 -6.72
CA GLY A 94 -6.28 -8.66 -8.02
C GLY A 94 -7.71 -8.13 -8.10
N VAL A 95 -8.34 -7.74 -6.99
CA VAL A 95 -9.66 -7.10 -7.03
C VAL A 95 -9.54 -5.74 -7.74
N GLN A 96 -10.34 -5.55 -8.78
CA GLN A 96 -10.40 -4.29 -9.54
C GLN A 96 -11.12 -3.21 -8.75
N LEU A 97 -10.63 -1.97 -8.87
CA LEU A 97 -11.17 -0.78 -8.24
C LEU A 97 -11.83 0.11 -9.29
N PHE A 98 -12.94 0.75 -8.91
CA PHE A 98 -13.76 1.60 -9.78
C PHE A 98 -14.14 2.88 -9.06
N ALA A 99 -14.29 3.98 -9.79
CA ALA A 99 -14.70 5.26 -9.23
C ALA A 99 -16.20 5.27 -8.85
N GLY A 100 -17.03 4.61 -9.65
CA GLY A 100 -18.49 4.52 -9.47
C GLY A 100 -19.02 3.10 -9.52
N LEU A 101 -20.29 2.95 -9.14
CA LEU A 101 -21.00 1.67 -9.15
C LEU A 101 -21.16 1.09 -10.56
N ASP A 102 -21.44 1.98 -11.53
CA ASP A 102 -21.79 1.62 -12.91
C ASP A 102 -20.64 1.85 -13.90
N ASP A 103 -19.45 2.24 -13.39
CA ASP A 103 -18.30 2.48 -14.25
C ASP A 103 -17.79 1.17 -14.87
N GLU A 104 -17.61 1.16 -16.19
CA GLU A 104 -17.13 0.00 -16.92
C GLU A 104 -15.61 -0.20 -16.78
N MET A 105 -14.87 0.91 -16.68
CA MET A 105 -13.42 0.89 -16.65
C MET A 105 -12.86 0.94 -15.22
N PRO A 106 -11.98 0.00 -14.85
CA PRO A 106 -11.32 0.06 -13.56
C PRO A 106 -10.34 1.25 -13.50
N ILE A 107 -10.28 1.89 -12.35
CA ILE A 107 -9.31 2.95 -12.04
C ILE A 107 -8.02 2.41 -11.40
N GLY A 108 -8.01 1.14 -11.00
CA GLY A 108 -6.87 0.55 -10.33
C GLY A 108 -7.15 -0.86 -9.83
N ASN A 109 -6.29 -1.35 -8.97
CA ASN A 109 -6.41 -2.68 -8.40
C ASN A 109 -5.87 -2.77 -6.97
N ILE A 110 -6.37 -3.74 -6.24
CA ILE A 110 -5.86 -4.12 -4.92
C ILE A 110 -4.61 -4.98 -5.09
N THR A 111 -3.58 -4.66 -4.34
CA THR A 111 -2.30 -5.37 -4.31
C THR A 111 -2.10 -6.21 -3.06
N SER A 112 -2.74 -5.83 -1.97
CA SER A 112 -2.72 -6.58 -0.71
C SER A 112 -4.03 -6.41 0.04
N GLY A 113 -4.51 -7.47 0.68
CA GLY A 113 -5.72 -7.37 1.49
C GLY A 113 -5.93 -8.56 2.41
N GLY A 114 -6.46 -8.28 3.58
CA GLY A 114 -6.69 -9.28 4.61
C GLY A 114 -7.52 -8.75 5.77
N PHE A 115 -7.51 -9.49 6.87
CA PHE A 115 -8.08 -9.05 8.13
C PHE A 115 -6.99 -8.45 8.99
N GLY A 116 -7.23 -7.23 9.49
CA GLY A 116 -6.34 -6.57 10.45
C GLY A 116 -6.79 -6.90 11.87
N PRO A 117 -6.02 -7.68 12.63
CA PRO A 117 -6.43 -8.08 13.99
C PRO A 117 -6.52 -6.90 14.97
N THR A 118 -5.66 -5.91 14.83
CA THR A 118 -5.68 -4.70 15.66
C THR A 118 -6.77 -3.73 15.21
N VAL A 119 -6.97 -3.60 13.89
CA VAL A 119 -8.04 -2.77 13.29
C VAL A 119 -9.43 -3.40 13.56
N GLY A 120 -9.49 -4.72 13.79
CA GLY A 120 -10.72 -5.47 14.03
C GLY A 120 -11.60 -5.62 12.79
N GLY A 121 -11.01 -5.57 11.58
CA GLY A 121 -11.78 -5.63 10.34
C GLY A 121 -10.94 -5.83 9.08
N PRO A 122 -11.60 -5.92 7.92
CA PRO A 122 -10.91 -6.03 6.65
C PRO A 122 -10.20 -4.71 6.32
N ILE A 123 -8.98 -4.83 5.85
CA ILE A 123 -8.15 -3.73 5.33
C ILE A 123 -7.45 -4.18 4.07
N THR A 124 -7.13 -3.25 3.20
CA THR A 124 -6.47 -3.57 1.93
C THR A 124 -5.63 -2.39 1.44
N MET A 125 -4.64 -2.65 0.61
CA MET A 125 -3.86 -1.65 -0.09
C MET A 125 -4.00 -1.85 -1.59
N GLY A 126 -3.91 -0.77 -2.33
CA GLY A 126 -3.98 -0.80 -3.78
C GLY A 126 -3.52 0.50 -4.40
N TYR A 127 -3.48 0.54 -5.72
CA TYR A 127 -3.12 1.74 -6.48
C TYR A 127 -4.37 2.34 -7.12
N VAL A 128 -4.45 3.66 -7.02
CA VAL A 128 -5.49 4.46 -7.67
C VAL A 128 -4.87 5.73 -8.28
N PRO A 129 -5.47 6.34 -9.30
CA PRO A 129 -5.07 7.63 -9.82
C PRO A 129 -5.06 8.71 -8.72
N ILE A 130 -4.22 9.72 -8.88
CA ILE A 130 -3.94 10.71 -7.83
C ILE A 130 -5.20 11.45 -7.35
N GLU A 131 -6.17 11.67 -8.23
CA GLU A 131 -7.45 12.33 -7.94
C GLU A 131 -8.34 11.55 -6.94
N TYR A 132 -8.12 10.24 -6.79
CA TYR A 132 -8.87 9.38 -5.85
C TYR A 132 -8.12 9.11 -4.54
N THR A 133 -6.96 9.71 -4.31
CA THR A 133 -6.10 9.39 -3.16
C THR A 133 -6.44 10.12 -1.87
N ALA A 134 -7.38 11.07 -1.91
CA ALA A 134 -7.77 11.83 -0.73
C ALA A 134 -8.43 10.93 0.31
N GLN A 135 -8.02 11.05 1.57
CA GLN A 135 -8.63 10.30 2.67
C GLN A 135 -10.13 10.59 2.76
N GLY A 136 -10.93 9.54 2.92
CA GLY A 136 -12.39 9.62 2.94
C GLY A 136 -13.05 9.50 1.56
N THR A 137 -12.28 9.46 0.47
CA THR A 137 -12.82 9.21 -0.87
C THR A 137 -13.48 7.83 -0.92
N ALA A 138 -14.72 7.79 -1.40
CA ALA A 138 -15.43 6.54 -1.66
C ALA A 138 -15.09 6.03 -3.06
N ILE A 139 -14.70 4.76 -3.15
CA ILE A 139 -14.48 4.01 -4.41
C ILE A 139 -15.12 2.63 -4.27
N PHE A 140 -15.10 1.84 -5.32
CA PHE A 140 -15.76 0.53 -5.33
C PHE A 140 -14.79 -0.57 -5.74
N GLY A 141 -14.84 -1.70 -5.04
CA GLY A 141 -14.11 -2.92 -5.42
C GLY A 141 -15.07 -3.98 -5.96
N GLU A 142 -14.67 -4.68 -7.00
CA GLU A 142 -15.49 -5.75 -7.54
C GLU A 142 -15.18 -7.09 -6.87
N LEU A 143 -16.08 -7.56 -6.02
CA LEU A 143 -15.96 -8.85 -5.38
C LEU A 143 -17.10 -9.78 -5.83
N ARG A 144 -16.73 -10.89 -6.51
CA ARG A 144 -17.70 -11.89 -7.03
C ARG A 144 -18.78 -11.28 -7.93
N GLY A 145 -18.38 -10.37 -8.82
CA GLY A 145 -19.26 -9.68 -9.76
C GLY A 145 -20.20 -8.65 -9.13
N LYS A 146 -19.90 -8.21 -7.89
CA LYS A 146 -20.65 -7.15 -7.22
C LYS A 146 -19.73 -6.03 -6.78
N ARG A 147 -20.12 -4.79 -7.06
CA ARG A 147 -19.47 -3.60 -6.56
C ARG A 147 -19.76 -3.44 -5.06
N GLN A 148 -18.73 -3.29 -4.28
CA GLN A 148 -18.82 -3.03 -2.85
C GLN A 148 -18.03 -1.77 -2.52
N PRO A 149 -18.56 -0.88 -1.68
CA PRO A 149 -17.89 0.37 -1.34
C PRO A 149 -16.66 0.12 -0.48
N LEU A 150 -15.64 0.96 -0.74
CA LEU A 150 -14.44 1.09 0.07
C LEU A 150 -14.20 2.57 0.34
N THR A 151 -13.61 2.86 1.48
CA THR A 151 -13.17 4.21 1.82
C THR A 151 -11.65 4.27 1.80
N VAL A 152 -11.10 5.31 1.17
CA VAL A 152 -9.65 5.59 1.18
C VAL A 152 -9.23 6.01 2.58
N MET A 153 -8.20 5.34 3.11
CA MET A 153 -7.66 5.53 4.44
C MET A 153 -6.20 6.00 4.39
N ALA A 154 -5.79 6.72 5.41
CA ALA A 154 -4.37 6.98 5.61
C ALA A 154 -3.60 5.68 5.94
N LEU A 155 -2.34 5.64 5.54
CA LEU A 155 -1.38 4.62 5.96
C LEU A 155 -0.36 5.22 6.94
N PRO A 156 0.06 4.48 7.96
CA PRO A 156 -0.35 3.11 8.33
C PRO A 156 -1.79 3.05 8.90
N PHE A 157 -2.46 1.89 8.80
CA PHE A 157 -3.77 1.69 9.43
C PHE A 157 -3.69 1.69 10.95
N VAL A 158 -2.57 1.19 11.48
CA VAL A 158 -2.25 1.21 12.92
C VAL A 158 -0.95 1.98 13.11
N PRO A 159 -0.94 3.03 13.94
CA PRO A 159 0.28 3.79 14.22
C PRO A 159 1.41 2.89 14.76
N SER A 160 2.61 3.08 14.23
CA SER A 160 3.78 2.34 14.69
C SER A 160 4.18 2.77 16.11
N ASN A 161 4.35 1.81 17.00
CA ASN A 161 4.83 2.01 18.36
C ASN A 161 6.17 1.31 18.59
N PHE A 162 7.07 1.34 17.62
CA PHE A 162 8.38 0.72 17.73
C PHE A 162 9.11 1.21 18.98
N LYS A 163 9.66 0.28 19.74
CA LYS A 163 10.56 0.59 20.85
C LYS A 163 11.80 1.28 20.29
N ARG A 164 12.09 2.49 20.76
CA ARG A 164 13.27 3.28 20.41
C ARG A 164 14.28 3.21 21.53
#